data_b79622ec8f9b0cb99d464d38949e91c3
#
_entry.id   b79622ec8f9b0cb99d464d38949e91c3
#
_cell.length_a   1.000
_cell.length_b   1.000
_cell.length_c   1.000
_cell.angle_alpha   90.00
_cell.angle_beta   90.00
_cell.angle_gamma   90.00
#
_symmetry.space_group_name_H-M   'P 1'
#
loop_
_entity.id
_entity.type
_entity.pdbx_description
1 polymer ?
#
loop_
_entity_poly.entity_id
_entity_poly.type
_entity_poly.pdbx_seq_one_letter_code
_entity_poly.pdbx_strand_id
1 'polypeptide(L)'
;MIDKLTFMHAYNCICANVPAQIACITALNEGVEAPKYMNEAYVERKNYLVSELTKLGFEITAQPEGAFYIFPSIKHITDDDFEFCVDLLESTHLAIVPGSSFTEFGKGFVRISYAYEMDVLKEGMKRLAKYLNTK
;
A
#
# COMPACT_ATOMS: atom_id res chain seq x y z
N MET A 1 -22.49 21.87 11.90
CA MET A 1 -21.07 21.46 11.79
C MET A 1 -20.57 21.60 10.35
N ILE A 2 -21.26 21.08 9.35
CA ILE A 2 -20.90 21.18 7.92
C ILE A 2 -20.72 22.63 7.47
N ASP A 3 -21.67 23.54 7.79
CA ASP A 3 -21.60 24.95 7.39
C ASP A 3 -20.33 25.66 7.88
N LYS A 4 -19.88 25.35 9.11
CA LYS A 4 -18.65 25.90 9.66
C LYS A 4 -17.40 25.35 8.94
N LEU A 5 -17.42 24.06 8.57
CA LEU A 5 -16.34 23.43 7.79
C LEU A 5 -16.29 23.99 6.37
N THR A 6 -17.44 24.18 5.72
CA THR A 6 -17.54 24.82 4.40
C THR A 6 -17.01 26.24 4.41
N PHE A 7 -17.34 27.01 5.46
CA PHE A 7 -16.82 28.36 5.63
C PHE A 7 -15.28 28.38 5.80
N MET A 8 -14.74 27.52 6.67
CA MET A 8 -13.29 27.39 6.83
C MET A 8 -12.60 26.92 5.54
N HIS A 9 -13.20 25.97 4.84
CA HIS A 9 -12.68 25.47 3.57
C HIS A 9 -12.59 26.57 2.49
N ALA A 10 -13.57 27.47 2.42
CA ALA A 10 -13.58 28.59 1.47
C ALA A 10 -12.39 29.55 1.65
N TYR A 11 -11.86 29.67 2.87
CA TYR A 11 -10.66 30.47 3.14
C TYR A 11 -9.35 29.70 2.90
N ASN A 12 -9.40 28.38 2.93
CA ASN A 12 -8.25 27.53 2.73
C ASN A 12 -8.03 27.20 1.24
N CYS A 13 -9.13 27.01 0.50
CA CYS A 13 -9.11 26.61 -0.90
C CYS A 13 -10.31 27.23 -1.62
N ILE A 14 -10.08 28.35 -2.32
CA ILE A 14 -11.17 29.11 -3.00
C ILE A 14 -11.84 28.25 -4.08
N CYS A 15 -11.04 27.52 -4.87
CA CYS A 15 -11.52 26.60 -5.91
C CYS A 15 -10.47 25.55 -6.23
N ALA A 16 -10.89 24.48 -6.88
CA ALA A 16 -9.94 23.53 -7.46
C ALA A 16 -9.10 24.22 -8.56
N ASN A 17 -7.85 23.81 -8.67
CA ASN A 17 -6.91 24.30 -9.68
C ASN A 17 -7.50 24.12 -11.09
N VAL A 18 -7.54 25.19 -11.90
CA VAL A 18 -8.16 25.17 -13.25
C VAL A 18 -7.54 24.14 -14.19
N PRO A 19 -6.20 24.00 -14.30
CA PRO A 19 -5.61 22.93 -15.07
C PRO A 19 -6.06 21.53 -14.63
N ALA A 20 -6.20 21.29 -13.33
CA ALA A 20 -6.72 20.02 -12.83
C ALA A 20 -8.18 19.78 -13.22
N GLN A 21 -9.03 20.82 -13.23
CA GLN A 21 -10.42 20.71 -13.70
C GLN A 21 -10.48 20.32 -15.18
N ILE A 22 -9.65 20.94 -16.03
CA ILE A 22 -9.58 20.61 -17.46
C ILE A 22 -9.08 19.17 -17.64
N ALA A 23 -8.03 18.78 -16.93
CA ALA A 23 -7.52 17.41 -16.95
C ALA A 23 -8.59 16.38 -16.53
N CYS A 24 -9.38 16.68 -15.48
CA CYS A 24 -10.49 15.83 -15.07
C CYS A 24 -11.57 15.67 -16.15
N ILE A 25 -11.91 16.76 -16.88
CA ILE A 25 -12.87 16.69 -17.99
C ILE A 25 -12.37 15.71 -19.05
N THR A 26 -11.12 15.85 -19.47
CA THR A 26 -10.49 14.95 -20.45
C THR A 26 -10.44 13.51 -19.93
N ALA A 27 -10.03 13.31 -18.67
CA ALA A 27 -9.95 11.99 -18.07
C ALA A 27 -11.31 11.28 -18.02
N LEU A 28 -12.39 12.01 -17.70
CA LEU A 28 -13.76 11.45 -17.65
C LEU A 28 -14.34 11.16 -19.03
N ASN A 29 -14.00 11.97 -20.05
CA ASN A 29 -14.54 11.81 -21.39
C ASN A 29 -13.74 10.81 -22.25
N GLU A 30 -12.42 10.76 -22.08
CA GLU A 30 -11.50 10.05 -22.97
C GLU A 30 -10.67 8.97 -22.26
N GLY A 31 -10.56 9.04 -20.90
CA GLY A 31 -9.71 8.18 -20.11
C GLY A 31 -10.34 6.88 -19.59
N VAL A 32 -11.52 6.49 -20.10
CA VAL A 32 -12.32 5.37 -19.56
C VAL A 32 -11.60 4.00 -19.65
N GLU A 33 -10.76 3.81 -20.64
CA GLU A 33 -10.04 2.55 -20.85
C GLU A 33 -8.77 2.43 -19.98
N ALA A 34 -8.13 3.57 -19.64
CA ALA A 34 -6.89 3.57 -18.87
C ALA A 34 -6.98 2.82 -17.53
N PRO A 35 -8.02 2.99 -16.69
CA PRO A 35 -8.16 2.24 -15.45
C PRO A 35 -8.28 0.73 -15.63
N LYS A 36 -8.76 0.24 -16.76
CA LYS A 36 -8.94 -1.20 -17.01
C LYS A 36 -7.58 -1.90 -17.09
N TYR A 37 -6.71 -1.48 -18.00
CA TYR A 37 -5.38 -2.11 -18.12
C TYR A 37 -4.50 -1.85 -16.89
N MET A 38 -4.65 -0.70 -16.23
CA MET A 38 -3.98 -0.45 -14.96
C MET A 38 -4.43 -1.43 -13.88
N ASN A 39 -5.74 -1.69 -13.80
CA ASN A 39 -6.29 -2.66 -12.85
C ASN A 39 -5.80 -4.08 -13.12
N GLU A 40 -5.70 -4.50 -14.38
CA GLU A 40 -5.14 -5.80 -14.75
C GLU A 40 -3.70 -5.97 -14.22
N ALA A 41 -2.85 -4.96 -14.40
CA ALA A 41 -1.50 -4.96 -13.86
C ALA A 41 -1.48 -5.02 -12.32
N TYR A 42 -2.39 -4.32 -11.64
CA TYR A 42 -2.51 -4.41 -10.19
C TYR A 42 -3.00 -5.78 -9.71
N VAL A 43 -3.92 -6.40 -10.42
CA VAL A 43 -4.39 -7.76 -10.10
C VAL A 43 -3.24 -8.76 -10.21
N GLU A 44 -2.41 -8.69 -11.25
CA GLU A 44 -1.24 -9.55 -11.42
C GLU A 44 -0.23 -9.35 -10.26
N ARG A 45 0.12 -8.11 -9.95
CA ARG A 45 1.05 -7.75 -8.88
C ARG A 45 0.53 -8.19 -7.51
N LYS A 46 -0.76 -7.98 -7.24
CA LYS A 46 -1.43 -8.45 -6.03
C LYS A 46 -1.32 -9.97 -5.89
N ASN A 47 -1.71 -10.70 -6.93
CA ASN A 47 -1.71 -12.17 -6.89
C ASN A 47 -0.30 -12.73 -6.66
N TYR A 48 0.71 -12.12 -7.27
CA TYR A 48 2.10 -12.45 -7.02
C TYR A 48 2.48 -12.24 -5.54
N LEU A 49 2.21 -11.06 -4.98
CA LEU A 49 2.55 -10.77 -3.56
C LEU A 49 1.79 -11.67 -2.59
N VAL A 50 0.49 -11.91 -2.81
CA VAL A 50 -0.30 -12.83 -1.98
C VAL A 50 0.34 -14.20 -1.95
N SER A 51 0.73 -14.73 -3.12
CA SER A 51 1.40 -16.03 -3.22
C SER A 51 2.73 -16.07 -2.48
N GLU A 52 3.60 -15.07 -2.70
CA GLU A 52 4.93 -15.05 -2.08
C GLU A 52 4.86 -14.83 -0.57
N LEU A 53 4.02 -13.92 -0.10
CA LEU A 53 3.83 -13.67 1.33
C LEU A 53 3.28 -14.91 2.05
N THR A 54 2.34 -15.61 1.45
CA THR A 54 1.79 -16.87 2.00
C THR A 54 2.89 -17.94 2.09
N LYS A 55 3.77 -18.08 1.09
CA LYS A 55 4.92 -19.01 1.14
C LYS A 55 5.90 -18.67 2.26
N LEU A 56 6.06 -17.38 2.56
CA LEU A 56 6.88 -16.88 3.66
C LEU A 56 6.20 -16.95 5.04
N GLY A 57 4.98 -17.50 5.11
CA GLY A 57 4.25 -17.70 6.36
C GLY A 57 3.44 -16.50 6.83
N PHE A 58 3.33 -15.42 6.05
CA PHE A 58 2.49 -14.29 6.41
C PHE A 58 1.01 -14.64 6.33
N GLU A 59 0.25 -14.26 7.36
CA GLU A 59 -1.19 -14.45 7.38
C GLU A 59 -1.89 -13.26 6.71
N ILE A 60 -2.65 -13.53 5.66
CA ILE A 60 -3.47 -12.55 4.95
C ILE A 60 -4.92 -12.75 5.37
N THR A 61 -5.34 -12.03 6.41
CA THR A 61 -6.67 -12.16 7.02
C THR A 61 -7.80 -11.72 6.10
N ALA A 62 -7.52 -10.79 5.19
CA ALA A 62 -8.46 -10.33 4.17
C ALA A 62 -7.75 -10.18 2.83
N GLN A 63 -8.31 -10.80 1.79
CA GLN A 63 -7.81 -10.62 0.43
C GLN A 63 -8.11 -9.18 -0.04
N PRO A 64 -7.11 -8.45 -0.59
CA PRO A 64 -7.36 -7.10 -1.08
C PRO A 64 -8.26 -7.15 -2.33
N GLU A 65 -9.43 -6.52 -2.24
CA GLU A 65 -10.39 -6.36 -3.35
C GLU A 65 -10.25 -5.02 -4.05
N GLY A 66 -9.42 -4.12 -3.52
CA GLY A 66 -9.16 -2.79 -4.07
C GLY A 66 -7.85 -2.22 -3.55
N ALA A 67 -7.61 -0.94 -3.85
CA ALA A 67 -6.38 -0.22 -3.53
C ALA A 67 -5.15 -0.83 -4.24
N PHE A 68 -3.96 -0.52 -3.74
CA PHE A 68 -2.67 -0.95 -4.29
C PHE A 68 -1.70 -1.39 -3.17
N TYR A 69 -2.25 -1.88 -2.06
CA TYR A 69 -1.47 -2.40 -0.92
C TYR A 69 -2.16 -3.62 -0.29
N ILE A 70 -1.34 -4.43 0.36
CA ILE A 70 -1.74 -5.59 1.15
C ILE A 70 -1.35 -5.35 2.62
N PHE A 71 -2.13 -5.91 3.55
CA PHE A 71 -1.98 -5.70 4.98
C PHE A 71 -1.87 -7.03 5.73
N PRO A 72 -0.75 -7.76 5.59
CA PRO A 72 -0.56 -9.05 6.24
C PRO A 72 -0.24 -8.92 7.72
N SER A 73 -0.63 -9.93 8.50
CA SER A 73 -0.23 -10.10 9.90
C SER A 73 1.18 -10.66 10.00
N ILE A 74 1.95 -10.11 10.94
CA ILE A 74 3.29 -10.59 11.34
C ILE A 74 3.32 -11.08 12.79
N LYS A 75 2.15 -11.26 13.42
CA LYS A 75 2.04 -11.66 14.85
C LYS A 75 2.72 -12.99 15.18
N HIS A 76 2.90 -13.84 14.19
CA HIS A 76 3.64 -15.10 14.35
C HIS A 76 5.17 -14.91 14.31
N ILE A 77 5.64 -13.73 13.85
CA ILE A 77 7.08 -13.38 13.78
C ILE A 77 7.46 -12.53 14.99
N THR A 78 6.66 -11.49 15.29
CA THR A 78 6.90 -10.54 16.37
C THR A 78 5.64 -9.79 16.77
N ASP A 79 5.61 -9.30 18.00
CA ASP A 79 4.57 -8.39 18.51
C ASP A 79 4.90 -6.90 18.25
N ASP A 80 6.14 -6.60 17.84
CA ASP A 80 6.61 -5.24 17.55
C ASP A 80 6.78 -5.02 16.05
N ASP A 81 5.70 -4.55 15.41
CA ASP A 81 5.66 -4.26 13.99
C ASP A 81 6.53 -3.06 13.60
N PHE A 82 6.75 -2.12 14.52
CA PHE A 82 7.60 -0.96 14.27
C PHE A 82 9.08 -1.37 14.21
N GLU A 83 9.57 -2.07 15.25
CA GLU A 83 10.94 -2.56 15.31
C GLU A 83 11.25 -3.52 14.15
N PHE A 84 10.29 -4.39 13.79
CA PHE A 84 10.41 -5.26 12.63
C PHE A 84 10.65 -4.47 11.33
N CYS A 85 9.88 -3.39 11.09
CA CYS A 85 10.03 -2.57 9.89
C CYS A 85 11.36 -1.81 9.86
N VAL A 86 11.83 -1.32 11.01
CA VAL A 86 13.12 -0.62 11.13
C VAL A 86 14.28 -1.59 10.85
N ASP A 87 14.30 -2.73 11.51
CA ASP A 87 15.35 -3.72 11.35
C ASP A 87 15.40 -4.31 9.92
N LEU A 88 14.23 -4.55 9.32
CA LEU A 88 14.13 -4.95 7.90
C LEU A 88 14.73 -3.89 6.98
N LEU A 89 14.41 -2.61 7.22
CA LEU A 89 14.93 -1.50 6.41
C LEU A 89 16.46 -1.40 6.53
N GLU A 90 17.00 -1.44 7.75
CA GLU A 90 18.43 -1.30 8.01
C GLU A 90 19.23 -2.46 7.44
N SER A 91 18.73 -3.69 7.59
CA SER A 91 19.45 -4.90 7.18
C SER A 91 19.34 -5.22 5.70
N THR A 92 18.24 -4.82 5.02
CA THR A 92 17.98 -5.22 3.62
C THR A 92 17.68 -4.08 2.66
N HIS A 93 17.54 -2.85 3.15
CA HIS A 93 17.09 -1.69 2.38
C HIS A 93 15.70 -1.91 1.74
N LEU A 94 14.83 -2.67 2.42
CA LEU A 94 13.43 -2.86 2.07
C LEU A 94 12.56 -2.10 3.07
N ALA A 95 11.87 -1.07 2.59
CA ALA A 95 10.92 -0.29 3.39
C ALA A 95 9.50 -0.83 3.24
N ILE A 96 8.90 -1.19 4.37
CA ILE A 96 7.46 -1.45 4.50
C ILE A 96 6.93 -0.63 5.67
N VAL A 97 5.62 -0.48 5.79
CA VAL A 97 5.04 0.43 6.79
C VAL A 97 4.44 -0.37 7.94
N PRO A 98 4.80 -0.09 9.21
CA PRO A 98 4.20 -0.75 10.36
C PRO A 98 2.72 -0.38 10.47
N GLY A 99 1.88 -1.35 10.80
CA GLY A 99 0.43 -1.18 10.90
C GLY A 99 0.03 -0.28 12.08
N SER A 100 0.79 -0.30 13.16
CA SER A 100 0.62 0.58 14.34
C SER A 100 0.71 2.08 13.98
N SER A 101 1.37 2.45 12.88
CA SER A 101 1.41 3.83 12.38
C SER A 101 0.05 4.34 11.88
N PHE A 102 -0.93 3.47 11.63
CA PHE A 102 -2.26 3.86 11.16
C PHE A 102 -3.28 3.92 12.30
N THR A 103 -3.32 2.88 13.12
CA THR A 103 -4.21 2.78 14.28
C THR A 103 -3.64 1.79 15.29
N GLU A 104 -4.13 1.82 16.53
CA GLU A 104 -3.81 0.81 17.55
C GLU A 104 -4.21 -0.63 17.14
N PHE A 105 -5.26 -0.77 16.31
CA PHE A 105 -5.71 -2.07 15.77
C PHE A 105 -4.76 -2.62 14.68
N GLY A 106 -3.90 -1.78 14.12
CA GLY A 106 -2.88 -2.17 13.15
C GLY A 106 -1.65 -2.84 13.76
N LYS A 107 -1.54 -2.90 15.09
CA LYS A 107 -0.41 -3.52 15.77
C LYS A 107 -0.28 -5.00 15.41
N GLY A 108 0.94 -5.42 15.05
CA GLY A 108 1.24 -6.76 14.59
C GLY A 108 0.87 -7.02 13.11
N PHE A 109 0.68 -5.94 12.34
CA PHE A 109 0.48 -5.97 10.89
C PHE A 109 1.50 -5.08 10.21
N VAL A 110 1.69 -5.30 8.91
CA VAL A 110 2.50 -4.42 8.07
C VAL A 110 1.78 -4.09 6.77
N ARG A 111 2.01 -2.89 6.21
CA ARG A 111 1.47 -2.51 4.92
C ARG A 111 2.55 -2.61 3.85
N ILE A 112 2.26 -3.35 2.80
CA ILE A 112 3.12 -3.53 1.63
C ILE A 112 2.39 -2.99 0.41
N SER A 113 3.01 -2.04 -0.31
CA SER A 113 2.47 -1.49 -1.56
C SER A 113 2.85 -2.38 -2.74
N TYR A 114 1.94 -2.57 -3.69
CA TYR A 114 2.22 -3.20 -4.98
C TYR A 114 2.08 -2.24 -6.18
N ALA A 115 2.15 -0.94 -5.92
CA ALA A 115 2.18 0.09 -6.95
C ALA A 115 3.60 0.28 -7.56
N TYR A 116 4.32 -0.83 -7.75
CA TYR A 116 5.67 -0.87 -8.32
C TYR A 116 5.71 -1.87 -9.47
N GLU A 117 6.73 -1.79 -10.33
CA GLU A 117 6.95 -2.77 -11.38
C GLU A 117 7.24 -4.17 -10.81
N MET A 118 6.88 -5.19 -11.57
CA MET A 118 6.97 -6.59 -11.12
C MET A 118 8.39 -6.99 -10.67
N ASP A 119 9.41 -6.48 -11.34
CA ASP A 119 10.80 -6.79 -10.99
C ASP A 119 11.22 -6.19 -9.64
N VAL A 120 10.72 -5.00 -9.32
CA VAL A 120 10.92 -4.37 -8.01
C VAL A 120 10.24 -5.19 -6.90
N LEU A 121 9.02 -5.67 -7.16
CA LEU A 121 8.29 -6.51 -6.22
C LEU A 121 9.01 -7.85 -5.99
N LYS A 122 9.52 -8.48 -7.05
CA LYS A 122 10.32 -9.72 -6.95
C LYS A 122 11.59 -9.52 -6.12
N GLU A 123 12.31 -8.42 -6.36
CA GLU A 123 13.50 -8.11 -5.56
C GLU A 123 13.14 -7.83 -4.09
N GLY A 124 12.03 -7.10 -3.84
CA GLY A 124 11.52 -6.87 -2.48
C GLY A 124 11.21 -8.18 -1.76
N MET A 125 10.51 -9.11 -2.40
CA MET A 125 10.21 -10.43 -1.81
C MET A 125 11.46 -11.26 -1.55
N LYS A 126 12.45 -11.21 -2.43
CA LYS A 126 13.75 -11.87 -2.22
C LYS A 126 14.48 -11.32 -1.00
N ARG A 127 14.49 -10.01 -0.79
CA ARG A 127 15.08 -9.36 0.39
C ARG A 127 14.35 -9.74 1.66
N LEU A 128 13.02 -9.74 1.63
CA LEU A 128 12.19 -10.16 2.75
C LEU A 128 12.46 -11.63 3.12
N ALA A 129 12.48 -12.53 2.14
CA ALA A 129 12.82 -13.94 2.35
C ALA A 129 14.21 -14.14 2.97
N LYS A 130 15.20 -13.40 2.46
CA LYS A 130 16.58 -13.44 3.01
C LYS A 130 16.58 -13.01 4.48
N TYR A 131 15.89 -11.93 4.81
CA TYR A 131 15.81 -11.42 6.18
C TYR A 131 15.18 -12.44 7.13
N LEU A 132 14.06 -13.05 6.75
CA LEU A 132 13.39 -14.05 7.58
C LEU A 132 14.23 -15.31 7.81
N ASN A 133 15.07 -15.70 6.86
CA ASN A 133 15.97 -16.86 6.99
C ASN A 133 17.20 -16.58 7.86
N THR A 134 17.46 -15.34 8.22
CA THR A 134 18.61 -14.96 9.09
C THR A 134 18.22 -14.75 10.54
N LYS A 135 16.93 -14.85 10.86
CA LYS A 135 16.36 -14.76 12.21
C LYS A 135 15.89 -16.13 12.70
#